data_f09dd1de7114263ecbf2ed72d7103bc2
#
_entry.id   f09dd1de7114263ecbf2ed72d7103bc2
#
_cell.length_a   1.000
_cell.length_b   1.000
_cell.length_c   1.000
_cell.angle_alpha   90.00
_cell.angle_beta   90.00
_cell.angle_gamma   90.00
#
_symmetry.space_group_name_H-M   'P 1'
#
loop_
_entity.id
_entity.type
_entity.pdbx_description
1 polymer ?
#
loop_
_entity_poly.entity_id
_entity_poly.type
_entity_poly.pdbx_seq_one_letter_code
_entity_poly.pdbx_strand_id
1 'polypeptide(L)'
;MYLALIEARYDYQLSYLDQWAKAWKQFAEKTETFNIVRNEDLKKLQQKSNEYDFLVVLHSVTADSNSWLKRLSGISNASRAPMILFVGNEFSSPFLSTELRLKLISEIAPEIIASQLPIECARWLYERTGSRVVAAPPGLPDVEKFETREARRIDFGYRGFPYPWYLLDEDRNKTVESASGLFRSLNKKIDISFSQRFDSAQWFQFLKDSSFTASSEAGSRYVFRDDEIWRPIQEYFLNQHKFSAVNNDAAGMNLLRQLPGPLKRALKKVTSTFGVKQASLFQPDSHELEILQSLIDPTKHDHRDGKAISSRHFDAIACGAWQILKPGRYNGILDSTRHFTEYSKENLGSLIELISNPTLSRKMAKIAVEDLSSFHTYRVRVSQCLDVMSKD
;
A
#
# COMPACT_ATOMS: atom_id res chain seq x y z
N MET A 1 -23.96 4.63 15.55
CA MET A 1 -22.85 3.67 15.54
C MET A 1 -21.64 4.27 16.25
N TYR A 2 -21.11 3.57 17.25
CA TYR A 2 -19.91 3.94 18.01
C TYR A 2 -18.73 3.03 17.63
N LEU A 3 -17.63 3.60 17.15
CA LEU A 3 -16.55 2.90 16.46
C LEU A 3 -15.22 3.08 17.20
N ALA A 4 -14.47 1.99 17.38
CA ALA A 4 -13.05 2.04 17.67
C ALA A 4 -12.22 1.90 16.38
N LEU A 5 -11.45 2.93 16.04
CA LEU A 5 -10.52 2.92 14.93
C LEU A 5 -9.11 2.61 15.44
N ILE A 6 -8.53 1.50 15.00
CA ILE A 6 -7.27 0.96 15.51
C ILE A 6 -6.19 1.10 14.45
N GLU A 7 -5.09 1.75 14.80
CA GLU A 7 -3.95 1.98 13.90
C GLU A 7 -2.60 1.71 14.60
N ALA A 8 -1.56 1.50 13.80
CA ALA A 8 -0.17 1.50 14.26
C ALA A 8 0.59 2.60 13.53
N ARG A 9 0.62 3.80 14.10
CA ARG A 9 1.20 5.00 13.47
C ARG A 9 2.50 5.40 14.15
N TYR A 10 3.57 5.52 13.36
CA TYR A 10 4.92 5.85 13.87
C TYR A 10 5.23 7.35 13.76
N ASP A 11 5.70 7.84 12.61
CA ASP A 11 6.17 9.22 12.48
C ASP A 11 5.75 9.94 11.21
N TYR A 12 5.14 9.26 10.26
CA TYR A 12 4.73 9.90 9.00
C TYR A 12 3.40 9.37 8.50
N GLN A 13 2.68 10.24 7.86
CA GLN A 13 1.35 9.97 7.35
C GLN A 13 1.46 9.51 5.90
N LEU A 14 0.87 8.35 5.63
CA LEU A 14 0.62 7.88 4.27
C LEU A 14 -0.80 8.31 3.89
N SER A 15 -0.95 8.98 2.74
CA SER A 15 -2.22 9.57 2.31
C SER A 15 -3.40 8.58 2.36
N TYR A 16 -3.22 7.35 1.91
CA TYR A 16 -4.30 6.36 1.88
C TYR A 16 -4.80 5.93 3.27
N LEU A 17 -3.93 5.92 4.29
CA LEU A 17 -4.34 5.62 5.67
C LEU A 17 -5.26 6.72 6.22
N ASP A 18 -4.93 7.97 5.94
CA ASP A 18 -5.74 9.11 6.36
C ASP A 18 -7.10 9.14 5.67
N GLN A 19 -7.17 8.76 4.40
CA GLN A 19 -8.43 8.67 3.67
C GLN A 19 -9.35 7.57 4.20
N TRP A 20 -8.80 6.40 4.54
CA TRP A 20 -9.57 5.33 5.17
C TRP A 20 -10.10 5.76 6.56
N ALA A 21 -9.25 6.36 7.38
CA ALA A 21 -9.67 6.87 8.69
C ALA A 21 -10.76 7.94 8.56
N LYS A 22 -10.64 8.86 7.61
CA LYS A 22 -11.65 9.89 7.30
C LYS A 22 -12.96 9.26 6.87
N ALA A 23 -12.93 8.30 5.95
CA ALA A 23 -14.12 7.62 5.46
C ALA A 23 -14.88 6.91 6.59
N TRP A 24 -14.21 6.16 7.45
CA TRP A 24 -14.85 5.51 8.60
C TRP A 24 -15.49 6.51 9.57
N LYS A 25 -14.82 7.62 9.86
CA LYS A 25 -15.36 8.69 10.72
C LYS A 25 -16.63 9.33 10.17
N GLN A 26 -16.85 9.31 8.86
CA GLN A 26 -18.08 9.84 8.24
C GLN A 26 -19.30 8.94 8.44
N PHE A 27 -19.09 7.63 8.66
CA PHE A 27 -20.19 6.67 8.90
C PHE A 27 -20.55 6.52 10.37
N ALA A 28 -19.66 6.87 11.27
CA ALA A 28 -19.86 6.71 12.70
C ALA A 28 -20.40 8.00 13.34
N GLU A 29 -21.36 7.88 14.23
CA GLU A 29 -21.81 9.00 15.09
C GLU A 29 -20.71 9.40 16.06
N LYS A 30 -19.96 8.40 16.55
CA LYS A 30 -18.84 8.59 17.46
C LYS A 30 -17.69 7.67 17.08
N THR A 31 -16.48 8.21 17.09
CA THR A 31 -15.26 7.43 16.82
C THR A 31 -14.18 7.75 17.85
N GLU A 32 -13.61 6.73 18.46
CA GLU A 32 -12.35 6.83 19.19
C GLU A 32 -11.22 6.20 18.36
N THR A 33 -10.07 6.86 18.30
CA THR A 33 -8.90 6.36 17.57
C THR A 33 -7.83 5.92 18.55
N PHE A 34 -7.29 4.71 18.35
CA PHE A 34 -6.29 4.10 19.20
C PHE A 34 -5.04 3.77 18.40
N ASN A 35 -3.91 4.34 18.79
CA ASN A 35 -2.62 3.97 18.23
C ASN A 35 -1.97 2.87 19.08
N ILE A 36 -2.11 1.61 18.66
CA ILE A 36 -1.63 0.45 19.46
C ILE A 36 -0.11 0.34 19.59
N VAL A 37 0.65 1.23 18.95
CA VAL A 37 2.08 1.40 19.25
C VAL A 37 2.27 1.91 20.68
N ARG A 38 1.31 2.69 21.21
CA ARG A 38 1.31 3.25 22.56
C ARG A 38 0.64 2.30 23.54
N ASN A 39 1.32 1.99 24.64
CA ASN A 39 0.76 1.08 25.65
C ASN A 39 -0.49 1.65 26.36
N GLU A 40 -0.58 2.97 26.49
CA GLU A 40 -1.73 3.65 27.08
C GLU A 40 -2.99 3.45 26.23
N ASP A 41 -2.88 3.67 24.92
CA ASP A 41 -3.99 3.48 23.99
C ASP A 41 -4.42 2.01 23.93
N LEU A 42 -3.46 1.08 23.98
CA LEU A 42 -3.75 -0.35 24.03
C LEU A 42 -4.53 -0.74 25.29
N LYS A 43 -4.10 -0.28 26.47
CA LYS A 43 -4.79 -0.54 27.74
C LYS A 43 -6.21 0.05 27.74
N LYS A 44 -6.36 1.29 27.26
CA LYS A 44 -7.66 1.96 27.17
C LYS A 44 -8.59 1.20 26.20
N LEU A 45 -8.09 0.75 25.07
CA LEU A 45 -8.86 -0.05 24.13
C LEU A 45 -9.31 -1.38 24.75
N GLN A 46 -8.41 -2.10 25.47
CA GLN A 46 -8.76 -3.35 26.16
C GLN A 46 -9.87 -3.15 27.20
N GLN A 47 -9.82 -2.06 27.97
CA GLN A 47 -10.84 -1.75 28.99
C GLN A 47 -12.20 -1.43 28.38
N LYS A 48 -12.23 -0.80 27.22
CA LYS A 48 -13.45 -0.29 26.58
C LYS A 48 -13.93 -1.12 25.38
N SER A 49 -13.27 -2.22 25.04
CA SER A 49 -13.54 -2.96 23.80
C SER A 49 -14.99 -3.40 23.62
N ASN A 50 -15.73 -3.60 24.72
CA ASN A 50 -17.14 -3.98 24.70
C ASN A 50 -18.13 -2.80 24.63
N GLU A 51 -17.64 -1.54 24.65
CA GLU A 51 -18.48 -0.34 24.52
C GLU A 51 -18.73 0.02 23.04
N TYR A 52 -17.96 -0.55 22.11
CA TYR A 52 -18.04 -0.24 20.69
C TYR A 52 -19.00 -1.18 19.95
N ASP A 53 -19.68 -0.63 18.95
CA ASP A 53 -20.47 -1.43 18.00
C ASP A 53 -19.56 -2.22 17.06
N PHE A 54 -18.39 -1.64 16.70
CA PHE A 54 -17.39 -2.25 15.82
C PHE A 54 -15.95 -1.86 16.19
N LEU A 55 -15.03 -2.80 15.94
CA LEU A 55 -13.59 -2.56 15.94
C LEU A 55 -13.09 -2.55 14.50
N VAL A 56 -12.53 -1.44 14.06
CA VAL A 56 -11.95 -1.32 12.71
C VAL A 56 -10.44 -1.18 12.82
N VAL A 57 -9.73 -2.19 12.34
CA VAL A 57 -8.27 -2.26 12.34
C VAL A 57 -7.75 -1.82 10.98
N LEU A 58 -6.98 -0.73 10.93
CA LEU A 58 -6.44 -0.19 9.69
C LEU A 58 -5.17 -0.92 9.24
N HIS A 59 -4.87 -0.83 7.96
CA HIS A 59 -3.75 -1.45 7.25
C HIS A 59 -2.40 -1.31 7.95
N SER A 60 -2.15 -0.21 8.66
CA SER A 60 -0.88 0.06 9.35
C SER A 60 -0.54 -0.97 10.43
N VAL A 61 -1.53 -1.69 10.95
CA VAL A 61 -1.34 -2.72 11.96
C VAL A 61 -0.69 -3.98 11.40
N THR A 62 -0.92 -4.26 10.12
CA THR A 62 -0.44 -5.48 9.45
C THR A 62 0.70 -5.21 8.48
N ALA A 63 0.95 -3.96 8.07
CA ALA A 63 1.80 -3.62 6.93
C ALA A 63 3.29 -3.96 7.11
N ASP A 64 3.86 -3.58 8.25
CA ASP A 64 5.32 -3.60 8.41
C ASP A 64 5.82 -4.56 9.50
N SER A 65 4.93 -5.15 10.30
CA SER A 65 5.30 -6.02 11.41
C SER A 65 4.11 -6.85 11.89
N ASN A 66 4.34 -8.11 12.21
CA ASN A 66 3.36 -8.99 12.84
C ASN A 66 3.22 -8.71 14.36
N SER A 67 4.12 -7.94 14.94
CA SER A 67 4.12 -7.64 16.38
C SER A 67 2.88 -6.86 16.83
N TRP A 68 2.29 -6.06 15.93
CA TRP A 68 1.06 -5.34 16.24
C TRP A 68 -0.17 -6.25 16.21
N LEU A 69 -0.19 -7.26 15.34
CA LEU A 69 -1.21 -8.31 15.36
C LEU A 69 -1.18 -9.08 16.69
N LYS A 70 0.00 -9.40 17.23
CA LYS A 70 0.13 -10.03 18.54
C LYS A 70 -0.49 -9.21 19.65
N ARG A 71 -0.46 -7.87 19.57
CA ARG A 71 -1.14 -7.00 20.54
C ARG A 71 -2.66 -7.05 20.41
N LEU A 72 -3.18 -7.26 19.21
CA LEU A 72 -4.61 -7.37 18.97
C LEU A 72 -5.21 -8.67 19.51
N SER A 73 -4.48 -9.78 19.56
CA SER A 73 -5.00 -11.05 20.06
C SER A 73 -5.53 -10.95 21.49
N GLY A 74 -4.91 -10.11 22.34
CA GLY A 74 -5.40 -9.84 23.68
C GLY A 74 -6.71 -9.02 23.72
N ILE A 75 -7.03 -8.29 22.65
CA ILE A 75 -8.25 -7.49 22.51
C ILE A 75 -9.39 -8.35 21.98
N SER A 76 -9.14 -9.15 20.93
CA SER A 76 -10.16 -10.03 20.34
C SER A 76 -10.74 -11.01 21.37
N ASN A 77 -9.90 -11.55 22.26
CA ASN A 77 -10.34 -12.46 23.31
C ASN A 77 -11.21 -11.76 24.40
N ALA A 78 -11.08 -10.45 24.55
CA ALA A 78 -11.80 -9.66 25.55
C ALA A 78 -13.04 -8.96 24.98
N SER A 79 -13.14 -8.78 23.68
CA SER A 79 -14.19 -8.02 23.02
C SER A 79 -15.24 -8.92 22.40
N ARG A 80 -16.51 -8.50 22.53
CA ARG A 80 -17.65 -9.08 21.79
C ARG A 80 -18.00 -8.28 20.53
N ALA A 81 -17.41 -7.10 20.36
CA ALA A 81 -17.65 -6.27 19.19
C ALA A 81 -17.03 -6.92 17.94
N PRO A 82 -17.77 -7.03 16.85
CA PRO A 82 -17.26 -7.58 15.60
C PRO A 82 -16.10 -6.75 15.07
N MET A 83 -15.11 -7.43 14.48
CA MET A 83 -13.88 -6.80 14.02
C MET A 83 -13.77 -6.85 12.49
N ILE A 84 -13.46 -5.69 11.90
CA ILE A 84 -13.05 -5.57 10.49
C ILE A 84 -11.56 -5.32 10.46
N LEU A 85 -10.79 -6.23 9.85
CA LEU A 85 -9.35 -6.14 9.72
C LEU A 85 -8.97 -5.78 8.28
N PHE A 86 -8.47 -4.57 8.07
CA PHE A 86 -7.82 -4.17 6.81
C PHE A 86 -6.38 -4.65 6.79
N VAL A 87 -6.03 -5.45 5.79
CA VAL A 87 -4.66 -5.96 5.65
C VAL A 87 -3.85 -5.05 4.73
N GLY A 88 -2.67 -4.64 5.21
CA GLY A 88 -1.70 -3.86 4.45
C GLY A 88 -0.51 -4.70 3.99
N ASN A 89 0.12 -4.30 2.88
CA ASN A 89 1.30 -4.98 2.33
C ASN A 89 1.08 -6.50 2.17
N GLU A 90 0.04 -6.88 1.43
CA GLU A 90 -0.40 -8.27 1.20
C GLU A 90 0.48 -9.00 0.17
N PHE A 91 1.76 -8.78 0.22
CA PHE A 91 2.75 -9.51 -0.56
C PHE A 91 3.67 -10.29 0.37
N SER A 92 4.25 -11.35 -0.14
CA SER A 92 5.23 -12.15 0.59
C SER A 92 6.61 -11.51 0.56
N SER A 93 7.39 -11.69 1.61
CA SER A 93 8.69 -11.02 1.80
C SER A 93 9.62 -11.90 2.62
N PRO A 94 10.94 -11.94 2.34
CA PRO A 94 11.90 -12.66 3.18
C PRO A 94 12.06 -12.06 4.58
N PHE A 95 11.49 -10.85 4.82
CA PHE A 95 11.68 -10.07 6.05
C PHE A 95 10.46 -10.05 6.97
N LEU A 96 9.33 -10.56 6.52
CA LEU A 96 8.08 -10.58 7.27
C LEU A 96 7.33 -11.88 6.99
N SER A 97 7.20 -12.73 7.99
CA SER A 97 6.60 -14.05 7.84
C SER A 97 5.11 -13.96 7.49
N THR A 98 4.75 -14.53 6.35
CA THR A 98 3.37 -14.72 5.89
C THR A 98 2.65 -15.75 6.73
N GLU A 99 3.30 -16.88 7.03
CA GLU A 99 2.73 -17.94 7.88
C GLU A 99 2.34 -17.43 9.26
N LEU A 100 3.24 -16.67 9.90
CA LEU A 100 2.95 -16.05 11.20
C LEU A 100 1.80 -15.04 11.11
N ARG A 101 1.74 -14.25 10.04
CA ARG A 101 0.64 -13.31 9.80
C ARG A 101 -0.69 -14.04 9.73
N LEU A 102 -0.79 -15.06 8.89
CA LEU A 102 -2.00 -15.88 8.71
C LEU A 102 -2.42 -16.57 10.01
N LYS A 103 -1.46 -17.13 10.75
CA LYS A 103 -1.70 -17.72 12.06
C LYS A 103 -2.30 -16.70 13.04
N LEU A 104 -1.70 -15.51 13.16
CA LEU A 104 -2.18 -14.47 14.06
C LEU A 104 -3.56 -13.94 13.65
N ILE A 105 -3.83 -13.80 12.36
CA ILE A 105 -5.16 -13.43 11.87
C ILE A 105 -6.20 -14.49 12.24
N SER A 106 -5.85 -15.76 12.09
CA SER A 106 -6.73 -16.87 12.51
C SER A 106 -6.98 -16.90 14.02
N GLU A 107 -5.97 -16.58 14.85
CA GLU A 107 -6.11 -16.47 16.30
C GLU A 107 -6.97 -15.27 16.72
N ILE A 108 -6.87 -14.14 16.00
CA ILE A 108 -7.69 -12.93 16.24
C ILE A 108 -9.13 -13.18 15.79
N ALA A 109 -9.33 -14.01 14.77
CA ALA A 109 -10.61 -14.37 14.18
C ALA A 109 -11.51 -13.15 13.88
N PRO A 110 -11.03 -12.16 13.06
CA PRO A 110 -11.85 -11.02 12.71
C PRO A 110 -13.07 -11.49 11.92
N GLU A 111 -14.20 -10.81 12.09
CA GLU A 111 -15.44 -11.09 11.35
C GLU A 111 -15.23 -10.91 9.84
N ILE A 112 -14.52 -9.83 9.47
CA ILE A 112 -14.20 -9.52 8.09
C ILE A 112 -12.70 -9.24 7.94
N ILE A 113 -12.11 -9.84 6.91
CA ILE A 113 -10.82 -9.44 6.34
C ILE A 113 -11.09 -8.57 5.11
N ALA A 114 -10.73 -7.30 5.19
CA ALA A 114 -10.80 -6.33 4.10
C ALA A 114 -9.45 -6.32 3.36
N SER A 115 -9.40 -6.94 2.20
CA SER A 115 -8.19 -7.16 1.40
C SER A 115 -8.10 -6.21 0.20
N GLN A 116 -6.91 -5.74 -0.12
CA GLN A 116 -6.65 -4.93 -1.32
C GLN A 116 -6.38 -5.80 -2.57
N LEU A 117 -6.14 -7.09 -2.39
CA LEU A 117 -5.88 -8.03 -3.47
C LEU A 117 -7.12 -8.25 -4.36
N PRO A 118 -6.95 -8.76 -5.59
CA PRO A 118 -8.05 -9.35 -6.34
C PRO A 118 -8.78 -10.39 -5.47
N ILE A 119 -10.10 -10.40 -5.51
CA ILE A 119 -10.91 -11.16 -4.55
C ILE A 119 -10.58 -12.66 -4.54
N GLU A 120 -10.26 -13.24 -5.70
CA GLU A 120 -9.91 -14.66 -5.80
C GLU A 120 -8.57 -14.98 -5.11
N CYS A 121 -7.58 -14.08 -5.27
CA CYS A 121 -6.30 -14.17 -4.57
C CYS A 121 -6.50 -14.01 -3.06
N ALA A 122 -7.31 -13.03 -2.63
CA ALA A 122 -7.61 -12.79 -1.22
C ALA A 122 -8.32 -13.99 -0.56
N ARG A 123 -9.36 -14.51 -1.20
CA ARG A 123 -10.09 -15.71 -0.70
C ARG A 123 -9.16 -16.89 -0.56
N TRP A 124 -8.33 -17.15 -1.56
CA TRP A 124 -7.34 -18.20 -1.48
C TRP A 124 -6.35 -17.95 -0.33
N LEU A 125 -5.78 -16.75 -0.20
CA LEU A 125 -4.79 -16.45 0.84
C LEU A 125 -5.33 -16.64 2.26
N TYR A 126 -6.56 -16.18 2.52
CA TYR A 126 -7.19 -16.18 3.84
C TYR A 126 -8.14 -17.35 4.09
N GLU A 127 -8.24 -18.32 3.19
CA GLU A 127 -9.14 -19.49 3.28
C GLU A 127 -9.14 -20.16 4.66
N ARG A 128 -7.95 -20.29 5.26
CA ARG A 128 -7.75 -21.02 6.53
C ARG A 128 -8.01 -20.16 7.78
N THR A 129 -8.35 -18.90 7.63
CA THR A 129 -8.58 -18.02 8.79
C THR A 129 -9.99 -18.13 9.37
N GLY A 130 -10.94 -18.67 8.59
CA GLY A 130 -12.35 -18.75 8.97
C GLY A 130 -13.13 -17.43 8.84
N SER A 131 -12.47 -16.34 8.51
CA SER A 131 -13.06 -15.01 8.37
C SER A 131 -13.73 -14.83 7.00
N ARG A 132 -14.76 -13.99 6.92
CA ARG A 132 -15.29 -13.52 5.62
C ARG A 132 -14.30 -12.57 4.95
N VAL A 133 -14.06 -12.76 3.64
CA VAL A 133 -13.11 -11.93 2.88
C VAL A 133 -13.86 -11.00 1.95
N VAL A 134 -13.55 -9.71 2.04
CA VAL A 134 -14.13 -8.64 1.21
C VAL A 134 -13.02 -7.93 0.44
N ALA A 135 -13.25 -7.70 -0.86
CA ALA A 135 -12.36 -6.86 -1.64
C ALA A 135 -12.54 -5.39 -1.22
N ALA A 136 -11.49 -4.81 -0.69
CA ALA A 136 -11.44 -3.41 -0.26
C ALA A 136 -10.21 -2.70 -0.84
N PRO A 137 -10.10 -2.63 -2.19
CA PRO A 137 -9.05 -1.84 -2.81
C PRO A 137 -9.21 -0.37 -2.41
N PRO A 138 -8.15 0.46 -2.50
CA PRO A 138 -8.24 1.90 -2.32
C PRO A 138 -9.35 2.52 -3.17
N GLY A 139 -9.73 3.75 -2.87
CA GLY A 139 -10.72 4.51 -3.61
C GLY A 139 -10.25 5.92 -3.90
N LEU A 140 -11.08 6.67 -4.61
CA LEU A 140 -10.89 8.10 -4.78
C LEU A 140 -10.94 8.79 -3.41
N PRO A 141 -9.93 9.61 -3.10
CA PRO A 141 -9.97 10.42 -1.90
C PRO A 141 -11.11 11.45 -2.00
N ASP A 142 -11.70 11.77 -0.86
CA ASP A 142 -12.66 12.85 -0.74
C ASP A 142 -11.90 14.20 -0.76
N VAL A 143 -11.51 14.61 -1.96
CA VAL A 143 -10.82 15.88 -2.19
C VAL A 143 -11.86 16.89 -2.63
N GLU A 144 -12.17 17.80 -1.73
CA GLU A 144 -13.03 18.92 -2.04
C GLU A 144 -12.45 19.71 -3.21
N LYS A 145 -13.21 19.74 -4.31
CA LYS A 145 -13.00 20.53 -5.52
C LYS A 145 -11.57 20.48 -6.07
N PHE A 146 -11.39 19.64 -7.09
CA PHE A 146 -10.25 19.76 -7.97
C PHE A 146 -10.34 21.10 -8.70
N GLU A 147 -9.66 22.12 -8.21
CA GLU A 147 -9.29 23.23 -9.06
C GLU A 147 -8.32 22.68 -10.10
N THR A 148 -8.82 22.32 -11.26
CA THR A 148 -8.00 22.04 -12.43
C THR A 148 -7.29 23.35 -12.77
N ARG A 149 -6.05 23.49 -12.32
CA ARG A 149 -5.21 24.63 -12.70
C ARG A 149 -5.06 24.64 -14.21
N GLU A 150 -5.33 25.77 -14.85
CA GLU A 150 -5.22 25.90 -16.31
C GLU A 150 -3.79 25.62 -16.81
N ALA A 151 -2.77 25.96 -16.01
CA ALA A 151 -1.38 25.65 -16.31
C ALA A 151 -0.72 24.84 -15.18
N ARG A 152 -0.23 23.66 -15.50
CA ARG A 152 0.56 22.82 -14.59
C ARG A 152 2.04 23.08 -14.78
N ARG A 153 2.82 23.02 -13.69
CA ARG A 153 4.23 23.39 -13.68
C ARG A 153 5.15 22.26 -14.15
N ILE A 154 4.64 21.02 -14.13
CA ILE A 154 5.38 19.80 -14.43
C ILE A 154 4.60 19.04 -15.50
N ASP A 155 5.25 18.75 -16.63
CA ASP A 155 4.62 17.93 -17.67
C ASP A 155 4.54 16.46 -17.24
N PHE A 156 5.63 15.93 -16.67
CA PHE A 156 5.67 14.56 -16.15
C PHE A 156 6.28 14.51 -14.76
N GLY A 157 5.51 14.03 -13.79
CA GLY A 157 5.90 13.92 -12.39
C GLY A 157 5.89 12.49 -11.85
N TYR A 158 6.95 12.12 -11.08
CA TYR A 158 6.98 10.87 -10.34
C TYR A 158 7.73 11.03 -9.00
N ARG A 159 7.15 10.47 -7.95
CA ARG A 159 7.79 10.33 -6.63
C ARG A 159 7.53 8.94 -6.08
N GLY A 160 8.58 8.26 -5.64
CA GLY A 160 8.45 6.95 -5.03
C GLY A 160 9.82 6.32 -4.81
N PHE A 161 9.84 5.19 -4.09
CA PHE A 161 11.03 4.36 -4.03
C PHE A 161 11.02 3.34 -5.16
N PRO A 162 12.19 2.82 -5.58
CA PRO A 162 12.25 1.66 -6.44
C PRO A 162 11.41 0.52 -5.86
N TYR A 163 10.84 -0.28 -6.74
CA TYR A 163 10.11 -1.45 -6.29
C TYR A 163 11.08 -2.40 -5.58
N PRO A 164 10.69 -2.97 -4.44
CA PRO A 164 11.55 -3.91 -3.74
C PRO A 164 11.87 -5.12 -4.62
N TRP A 165 13.12 -5.52 -4.69
CA TRP A 165 13.61 -6.63 -5.51
C TRP A 165 12.88 -7.96 -5.22
N TYR A 166 12.49 -8.20 -3.98
CA TYR A 166 11.77 -9.41 -3.57
C TYR A 166 10.32 -9.48 -4.04
N LEU A 167 9.77 -8.43 -4.62
CA LEU A 167 8.48 -8.50 -5.29
C LEU A 167 8.56 -9.17 -6.67
N LEU A 168 9.77 -9.41 -7.18
CA LEU A 168 10.04 -10.03 -8.48
C LEU A 168 9.32 -9.31 -9.62
N ASP A 169 9.29 -7.99 -9.54
CA ASP A 169 8.53 -7.12 -10.42
C ASP A 169 9.27 -5.80 -10.68
N GLU A 170 9.52 -5.50 -11.93
CA GLU A 170 10.15 -4.26 -12.38
C GLU A 170 9.20 -3.37 -13.20
N ASP A 171 7.97 -3.79 -13.39
CA ASP A 171 7.02 -3.13 -14.32
C ASP A 171 6.88 -1.63 -14.02
N ARG A 172 6.75 -1.25 -12.75
CA ARG A 172 6.63 0.17 -12.37
C ARG A 172 7.87 0.97 -12.72
N ASN A 173 9.05 0.48 -12.35
CA ASN A 173 10.30 1.20 -12.60
C ASN A 173 10.52 1.36 -14.10
N LYS A 174 10.37 0.28 -14.89
CA LYS A 174 10.49 0.29 -16.33
C LYS A 174 9.47 1.23 -17.01
N THR A 175 8.23 1.24 -16.55
CA THR A 175 7.20 2.14 -17.10
C THR A 175 7.53 3.60 -16.83
N VAL A 176 7.98 3.94 -15.62
CA VAL A 176 8.39 5.32 -15.26
C VAL A 176 9.60 5.76 -16.08
N GLU A 177 10.62 4.91 -16.21
CA GLU A 177 11.82 5.21 -16.97
C GLU A 177 11.50 5.42 -18.46
N SER A 178 10.73 4.52 -19.04
CA SER A 178 10.33 4.60 -20.47
C SER A 178 9.47 5.83 -20.74
N ALA A 179 8.45 6.10 -19.90
CA ALA A 179 7.64 7.30 -20.03
C ALA A 179 8.49 8.57 -19.88
N SER A 180 9.40 8.60 -18.91
CA SER A 180 10.28 9.76 -18.72
C SER A 180 11.20 9.99 -19.91
N GLY A 181 11.70 8.93 -20.56
CA GLY A 181 12.47 8.99 -21.81
C GLY A 181 11.69 9.65 -22.94
N LEU A 182 10.41 9.28 -23.09
CA LEU A 182 9.54 9.89 -24.08
C LEU A 182 9.34 11.39 -23.80
N PHE A 183 9.06 11.80 -22.56
CA PHE A 183 8.89 13.22 -22.23
C PHE A 183 10.18 14.02 -22.48
N ARG A 184 11.36 13.46 -22.18
CA ARG A 184 12.65 14.09 -22.51
C ARG A 184 12.82 14.30 -24.01
N SER A 185 12.51 13.29 -24.84
CA SER A 185 12.62 13.40 -26.29
C SER A 185 11.69 14.47 -26.88
N LEU A 186 10.60 14.81 -26.18
CA LEU A 186 9.66 15.86 -26.55
C LEU A 186 9.97 17.22 -25.88
N ASN A 187 11.14 17.39 -25.26
CA ASN A 187 11.56 18.60 -24.54
C ASN A 187 10.56 19.07 -23.47
N LYS A 188 9.91 18.12 -22.77
CA LYS A 188 8.94 18.41 -21.72
C LYS A 188 9.59 18.55 -20.35
N LYS A 189 8.96 19.32 -19.46
CA LYS A 189 9.45 19.54 -18.10
C LYS A 189 9.16 18.32 -17.23
N ILE A 190 10.21 17.72 -16.67
CA ILE A 190 10.16 16.48 -15.90
C ILE A 190 10.60 16.75 -14.47
N ASP A 191 9.89 16.13 -13.50
CA ASP A 191 10.27 16.12 -12.10
C ASP A 191 10.10 14.72 -11.50
N ILE A 192 11.22 13.98 -11.39
CA ILE A 192 11.26 12.58 -10.97
C ILE A 192 12.22 12.40 -9.80
N SER A 193 11.79 11.63 -8.80
CA SER A 193 12.67 11.15 -7.75
C SER A 193 12.27 9.75 -7.28
N PHE A 194 13.26 8.87 -7.17
CA PHE A 194 13.15 7.51 -6.59
C PHE A 194 13.63 7.45 -5.13
N SER A 195 14.01 8.57 -4.53
CA SER A 195 14.54 8.63 -3.17
C SER A 195 13.75 9.56 -2.24
N GLN A 196 12.91 10.43 -2.80
CA GLN A 196 12.15 11.41 -2.04
C GLN A 196 10.74 10.91 -1.77
N ARG A 197 10.33 10.97 -0.50
CA ARG A 197 8.96 10.72 -0.07
C ARG A 197 8.33 12.04 0.41
N PHE A 198 7.11 12.27 0.01
CA PHE A 198 6.28 13.39 0.45
C PHE A 198 5.33 12.97 1.57
N ASP A 199 4.96 13.89 2.42
CA ASP A 199 3.77 13.75 3.25
C ASP A 199 2.49 13.88 2.40
N SER A 200 1.32 13.69 3.04
CA SER A 200 0.04 13.71 2.33
C SER A 200 -0.20 15.04 1.59
N ALA A 201 0.06 16.18 2.22
CA ALA A 201 -0.18 17.50 1.62
C ALA A 201 0.76 17.77 0.43
N GLN A 202 2.05 17.49 0.61
CA GLN A 202 3.07 17.61 -0.43
C GLN A 202 2.77 16.69 -1.62
N TRP A 203 2.30 15.46 -1.35
CA TRP A 203 1.94 14.50 -2.37
C TRP A 203 0.81 14.99 -3.26
N PHE A 204 -0.31 15.43 -2.67
CA PHE A 204 -1.43 15.97 -3.44
C PHE A 204 -1.07 17.26 -4.18
N GLN A 205 -0.26 18.15 -3.58
CA GLN A 205 0.21 19.35 -4.26
C GLN A 205 1.08 19.00 -5.47
N PHE A 206 2.00 18.05 -5.33
CA PHE A 206 2.85 17.57 -6.42
C PHE A 206 2.03 16.99 -7.58
N LEU A 207 1.01 16.18 -7.28
CA LEU A 207 0.12 15.63 -8.31
C LEU A 207 -0.72 16.72 -9.00
N LYS A 208 -1.19 17.74 -8.26
CA LYS A 208 -1.89 18.90 -8.83
C LYS A 208 -0.99 19.73 -9.76
N ASP A 209 0.29 19.75 -9.51
CA ASP A 209 1.27 20.46 -10.35
C ASP A 209 1.74 19.61 -11.55
N SER A 210 1.46 18.32 -11.59
CA SER A 210 1.88 17.38 -12.64
C SER A 210 0.77 17.12 -13.65
N SER A 211 1.05 17.26 -14.95
CA SER A 211 0.10 16.92 -16.02
C SER A 211 -0.03 15.42 -16.19
N PHE A 212 1.09 14.73 -16.14
CA PHE A 212 1.16 13.27 -16.30
C PHE A 212 1.96 12.64 -15.17
N THR A 213 1.63 11.39 -14.87
CA THR A 213 2.42 10.49 -14.05
C THR A 213 2.42 9.08 -14.64
N ALA A 214 3.33 8.21 -14.20
CA ALA A 214 3.35 6.82 -14.65
C ALA A 214 3.40 5.84 -13.49
N SER A 215 2.86 4.63 -13.71
CA SER A 215 2.87 3.55 -12.73
C SER A 215 2.54 2.20 -13.37
N SER A 216 2.44 1.18 -12.52
CA SER A 216 1.86 -0.13 -12.80
C SER A 216 0.98 -0.54 -11.63
N GLU A 217 0.29 -1.67 -11.73
CA GLU A 217 -0.34 -2.30 -10.57
C GLU A 217 0.67 -2.47 -9.43
N ALA A 218 0.18 -2.38 -8.21
CA ALA A 218 0.95 -2.66 -7.00
C ALA A 218 0.93 -4.15 -6.64
N GLY A 219 1.71 -4.53 -5.63
CA GLY A 219 1.79 -5.92 -5.17
C GLY A 219 2.77 -6.76 -5.98
N SER A 220 2.62 -8.06 -5.92
CA SER A 220 3.44 -9.05 -6.61
C SER A 220 2.56 -10.01 -7.41
N ARG A 221 3.08 -10.52 -8.53
CA ARG A 221 2.48 -11.67 -9.24
C ARG A 221 2.52 -12.95 -8.42
N TYR A 222 3.36 -12.96 -7.39
CA TYR A 222 3.64 -14.14 -6.58
C TYR A 222 3.29 -13.87 -5.13
N VAL A 223 2.05 -14.16 -4.74
CA VAL A 223 1.60 -14.17 -3.35
C VAL A 223 1.62 -15.61 -2.87
N PHE A 224 2.35 -15.89 -1.78
CA PHE A 224 2.51 -17.21 -1.18
C PHE A 224 1.78 -17.28 0.16
N ARG A 225 1.35 -18.49 0.53
CA ARG A 225 0.75 -18.78 1.86
C ARG A 225 1.78 -19.15 2.93
N ASP A 226 2.98 -19.50 2.50
CA ASP A 226 4.09 -19.94 3.35
C ASP A 226 5.36 -19.11 3.10
N ASP A 227 6.38 -19.40 3.88
CA ASP A 227 7.65 -18.69 3.81
C ASP A 227 8.76 -19.56 3.17
N GLU A 228 8.45 -20.72 2.63
CA GLU A 228 9.44 -21.68 2.13
C GLU A 228 10.30 -21.13 1.01
N ILE A 229 9.69 -20.37 0.10
CA ILE A 229 10.40 -19.70 -1.01
C ILE A 229 11.51 -18.76 -0.51
N TRP A 230 11.35 -18.20 0.69
CA TRP A 230 12.29 -17.22 1.25
C TRP A 230 13.41 -17.84 2.07
N ARG A 231 13.35 -19.15 2.37
CA ARG A 231 14.35 -19.86 3.18
C ARG A 231 15.77 -19.73 2.61
N PRO A 232 16.02 -19.94 1.30
CA PRO A 232 17.36 -19.77 0.73
C PRO A 232 17.90 -18.34 0.84
N ILE A 233 17.03 -17.34 0.72
CA ILE A 233 17.38 -15.93 0.89
C ILE A 233 17.76 -15.61 2.35
N GLN A 234 16.98 -16.13 3.29
CA GLN A 234 17.25 -15.95 4.73
C GLN A 234 18.57 -16.59 5.12
N GLU A 235 18.85 -17.80 4.63
CA GLU A 235 20.12 -18.51 4.84
C GLU A 235 21.30 -17.74 4.21
N TYR A 236 21.14 -17.22 3.00
CA TYR A 236 22.17 -16.39 2.35
C TYR A 236 22.52 -15.18 3.22
N PHE A 237 21.51 -14.44 3.73
CA PHE A 237 21.76 -13.28 4.58
C PHE A 237 22.41 -13.64 5.93
N LEU A 238 22.01 -14.74 6.54
CA LEU A 238 22.62 -15.22 7.79
C LEU A 238 24.10 -15.61 7.59
N ASN A 239 24.41 -16.31 6.49
CA ASN A 239 25.76 -16.77 6.18
C ASN A 239 26.72 -15.61 5.82
N GLN A 240 26.21 -14.56 5.21
CA GLN A 240 27.01 -13.38 4.83
C GLN A 240 27.28 -12.43 6.01
N HIS A 241 26.75 -12.68 7.21
CA HIS A 241 26.85 -11.82 8.40
C HIS A 241 26.51 -10.33 8.15
N LYS A 242 25.79 -10.03 7.06
CA LYS A 242 25.48 -8.66 6.62
C LYS A 242 24.41 -7.99 7.46
N PHE A 243 23.63 -8.77 8.22
CA PHE A 243 22.47 -8.23 8.94
C PHE A 243 22.38 -8.82 10.36
N SER A 244 22.32 -7.95 11.35
CA SER A 244 22.08 -8.32 12.74
C SER A 244 20.61 -8.70 13.01
N ALA A 245 19.68 -8.39 12.08
CA ALA A 245 18.30 -8.77 12.14
C ALA A 245 17.73 -8.92 10.71
N VAL A 246 17.46 -10.13 10.30
CA VAL A 246 16.79 -10.43 9.02
C VAL A 246 15.27 -10.23 9.14
N ASN A 247 14.72 -10.30 10.35
CA ASN A 247 13.28 -10.25 10.58
C ASN A 247 12.82 -8.87 11.11
N ASN A 248 11.80 -8.29 10.47
CA ASN A 248 11.17 -7.05 10.91
C ASN A 248 10.49 -7.15 12.29
N ASP A 249 10.19 -8.35 12.77
CA ASP A 249 9.57 -8.60 14.08
C ASP A 249 10.59 -8.77 15.22
N ALA A 250 11.89 -8.62 14.96
CA ALA A 250 12.92 -8.70 15.98
C ALA A 250 12.65 -7.67 17.11
N ALA A 251 12.87 -8.08 18.36
CA ALA A 251 12.57 -7.26 19.55
C ALA A 251 13.24 -5.88 19.51
N GLY A 252 14.49 -5.80 19.03
CA GLY A 252 15.20 -4.52 18.85
C GLY A 252 14.54 -3.58 17.84
N MET A 253 13.93 -4.10 16.79
CA MET A 253 13.20 -3.30 15.81
C MET A 253 11.90 -2.74 16.40
N ASN A 254 11.22 -3.51 17.23
CA ASN A 254 9.99 -3.05 17.92
C ASN A 254 10.30 -1.96 18.93
N LEU A 255 11.39 -2.07 19.67
CA LEU A 255 11.84 -1.02 20.57
C LEU A 255 12.18 0.27 19.80
N LEU A 256 12.90 0.15 18.70
CA LEU A 256 13.29 1.28 17.84
C LEU A 256 12.05 2.00 17.27
N ARG A 257 10.99 1.27 16.92
CA ARG A 257 9.73 1.83 16.42
C ARG A 257 8.97 2.66 17.48
N GLN A 258 9.12 2.34 18.76
CA GLN A 258 8.47 3.03 19.87
C GLN A 258 9.20 4.31 20.32
N LEU A 259 10.44 4.54 19.87
CA LEU A 259 11.21 5.72 20.24
C LEU A 259 10.66 7.01 19.62
N PRO A 260 10.78 8.16 20.31
CA PRO A 260 10.48 9.47 19.74
C PRO A 260 11.30 9.76 18.47
N GLY A 261 10.73 10.47 17.52
CA GLY A 261 11.33 10.74 16.20
C GLY A 261 12.77 11.28 16.23
N PRO A 262 13.13 12.27 17.10
CA PRO A 262 14.50 12.76 17.21
C PRO A 262 15.49 11.67 17.66
N LEU A 263 15.11 10.89 18.70
CA LEU A 263 15.94 9.81 19.24
C LEU A 263 16.08 8.66 18.22
N LYS A 264 15.02 8.34 17.50
CA LYS A 264 15.03 7.37 16.39
C LYS A 264 16.02 7.79 15.28
N ARG A 265 16.02 9.08 14.89
CA ARG A 265 16.97 9.59 13.88
C ARG A 265 18.41 9.53 14.37
N ALA A 266 18.67 9.89 15.63
CA ALA A 266 20.00 9.79 16.23
C ALA A 266 20.48 8.33 16.27
N LEU A 267 19.63 7.40 16.72
CA LEU A 267 19.96 5.98 16.77
C LEU A 267 20.21 5.38 15.39
N LYS A 268 19.39 5.73 14.39
CA LYS A 268 19.61 5.30 12.99
C LYS A 268 20.95 5.78 12.47
N LYS A 269 21.36 7.00 12.80
CA LYS A 269 22.68 7.52 12.41
C LYS A 269 23.82 6.73 13.08
N VAL A 270 23.68 6.42 14.34
CA VAL A 270 24.67 5.61 15.10
C VAL A 270 24.70 4.19 14.56
N THR A 271 23.56 3.51 14.43
CA THR A 271 23.50 2.12 13.94
C THR A 271 24.00 1.98 12.51
N SER A 272 23.76 2.98 11.63
CA SER A 272 24.33 2.99 10.28
C SER A 272 25.86 3.11 10.30
N THR A 273 26.43 3.82 11.27
CA THR A 273 27.90 3.93 11.47
C THR A 273 28.50 2.60 11.91
N PHE A 274 27.77 1.78 12.65
CA PHE A 274 28.18 0.44 13.08
C PHE A 274 27.78 -0.68 12.11
N GLY A 275 27.39 -0.36 10.89
CA GLY A 275 27.05 -1.35 9.85
C GLY A 275 25.74 -2.13 10.09
N VAL A 276 24.92 -1.74 11.06
CA VAL A 276 23.60 -2.34 11.30
C VAL A 276 22.63 -1.84 10.24
N LYS A 277 22.45 -2.58 9.17
CA LYS A 277 21.49 -2.28 8.10
C LYS A 277 20.19 -3.02 8.37
N GLN A 278 19.07 -2.36 8.15
CA GLN A 278 17.75 -3.02 8.16
C GLN A 278 17.60 -3.80 6.85
N ALA A 279 17.45 -5.12 6.94
CA ALA A 279 17.40 -5.99 5.78
C ALA A 279 16.27 -5.62 4.78
N SER A 280 15.12 -5.17 5.27
CA SER A 280 14.00 -4.73 4.42
C SER A 280 14.27 -3.46 3.59
N LEU A 281 15.31 -2.69 3.94
CA LEU A 281 15.76 -1.51 3.19
C LEU A 281 16.98 -1.82 2.31
N PHE A 282 17.41 -3.06 2.30
CA PHE A 282 18.55 -3.49 1.51
C PHE A 282 18.20 -3.42 0.01
N GLN A 283 19.06 -2.74 -0.72
CA GLN A 283 19.03 -2.69 -2.18
C GLN A 283 20.31 -3.39 -2.66
N PRO A 284 20.19 -4.57 -3.26
CA PRO A 284 21.34 -5.28 -3.82
C PRO A 284 21.92 -4.49 -5.00
N ASP A 285 23.22 -4.57 -5.21
CA ASP A 285 23.81 -4.22 -6.49
C ASP A 285 23.43 -5.26 -7.57
N SER A 286 23.83 -5.01 -8.83
CA SER A 286 23.43 -5.88 -9.95
C SER A 286 23.90 -7.32 -9.77
N HIS A 287 25.11 -7.52 -9.29
CA HIS A 287 25.69 -8.86 -9.08
C HIS A 287 24.98 -9.60 -7.94
N GLU A 288 24.76 -8.93 -6.82
CA GLU A 288 24.06 -9.51 -5.68
C GLU A 288 22.57 -9.79 -6.00
N LEU A 289 21.95 -8.94 -6.82
CA LEU A 289 20.58 -9.16 -7.31
C LEU A 289 20.48 -10.45 -8.14
N GLU A 290 21.44 -10.71 -9.04
CA GLU A 290 21.49 -11.95 -9.82
C GLU A 290 21.62 -13.18 -8.90
N ILE A 291 22.47 -13.10 -7.86
CA ILE A 291 22.60 -14.18 -6.87
C ILE A 291 21.27 -14.41 -6.16
N LEU A 292 20.65 -13.37 -5.61
CA LEU A 292 19.38 -13.47 -4.89
C LEU A 292 18.25 -14.02 -5.77
N GLN A 293 18.18 -13.58 -7.02
CA GLN A 293 17.18 -14.08 -7.98
C GLN A 293 17.41 -15.55 -8.36
N SER A 294 18.68 -16.01 -8.41
CA SER A 294 18.99 -17.43 -8.70
C SER A 294 18.62 -18.37 -7.56
N LEU A 295 18.46 -17.87 -6.33
CA LEU A 295 18.09 -18.66 -5.15
C LEU A 295 16.60 -18.97 -5.06
N ILE A 296 15.76 -18.30 -5.85
CA ILE A 296 14.30 -18.39 -5.79
C ILE A 296 13.71 -18.77 -7.14
N ASP A 297 12.78 -19.72 -7.12
CA ASP A 297 11.99 -20.09 -8.27
C ASP A 297 10.49 -20.06 -7.89
N PRO A 298 9.80 -18.95 -8.16
CA PRO A 298 8.39 -18.79 -7.77
C PRO A 298 7.48 -19.88 -8.38
N THR A 299 7.87 -20.44 -9.52
CA THR A 299 7.04 -21.42 -10.23
C THR A 299 6.96 -22.78 -9.55
N LYS A 300 7.88 -23.06 -8.61
CA LYS A 300 7.90 -24.28 -7.82
C LYS A 300 7.02 -24.25 -6.57
N HIS A 301 6.44 -23.10 -6.26
CA HIS A 301 5.62 -22.89 -5.08
C HIS A 301 4.18 -22.55 -5.46
N ASP A 302 3.21 -22.99 -4.65
CA ASP A 302 1.81 -22.58 -4.84
C ASP A 302 1.65 -21.09 -4.58
N HIS A 303 1.19 -20.37 -5.57
CA HIS A 303 1.06 -18.91 -5.52
C HIS A 303 -0.17 -18.43 -6.30
N ARG A 304 -0.55 -17.17 -6.05
CA ARG A 304 -1.56 -16.46 -6.82
C ARG A 304 -1.05 -15.10 -7.24
N ASP A 305 -1.59 -14.61 -8.36
CA ASP A 305 -1.30 -13.26 -8.82
C ASP A 305 -2.03 -12.23 -7.95
N GLY A 306 -1.26 -11.49 -7.16
CA GLY A 306 -1.72 -10.44 -6.25
C GLY A 306 -1.54 -9.02 -6.79
N LYS A 307 -1.33 -8.85 -8.10
CA LYS A 307 -1.26 -7.51 -8.70
C LYS A 307 -2.60 -6.81 -8.56
N ALA A 308 -2.57 -5.59 -8.04
CA ALA A 308 -3.77 -4.84 -7.68
C ALA A 308 -3.62 -3.34 -7.93
N ILE A 309 -4.75 -2.67 -8.03
CA ILE A 309 -4.80 -1.21 -8.04
C ILE A 309 -4.27 -0.66 -6.71
N SER A 310 -3.62 0.50 -6.72
CA SER A 310 -3.13 1.17 -5.51
C SER A 310 -3.73 2.55 -5.35
N SER A 311 -3.60 3.12 -4.14
CA SER A 311 -4.02 4.50 -3.85
C SER A 311 -3.41 5.53 -4.79
N ARG A 312 -2.18 5.29 -5.25
CA ARG A 312 -1.48 6.17 -6.20
C ARG A 312 -2.29 6.44 -7.47
N HIS A 313 -3.00 5.44 -7.99
CA HIS A 313 -3.83 5.59 -9.19
C HIS A 313 -5.01 6.52 -8.90
N PHE A 314 -5.69 6.31 -7.79
CA PHE A 314 -6.81 7.16 -7.38
C PHE A 314 -6.37 8.57 -7.00
N ASP A 315 -5.22 8.71 -6.33
CA ASP A 315 -4.65 10.02 -5.98
C ASP A 315 -4.33 10.84 -7.24
N ALA A 316 -3.75 10.19 -8.27
CA ALA A 316 -3.45 10.84 -9.55
C ALA A 316 -4.73 11.30 -10.27
N ILE A 317 -5.73 10.42 -10.39
CA ILE A 317 -7.03 10.73 -10.98
C ILE A 317 -7.68 11.88 -10.20
N ALA A 318 -7.73 11.76 -8.89
CA ALA A 318 -8.28 12.78 -8.02
C ALA A 318 -7.62 14.14 -8.18
N CYS A 319 -6.36 14.23 -8.50
CA CYS A 319 -5.63 15.48 -8.81
C CYS A 319 -5.70 15.88 -10.28
N GLY A 320 -6.41 15.13 -11.12
CA GLY A 320 -6.51 15.38 -12.55
C GLY A 320 -5.17 15.20 -13.29
N ALA A 321 -4.23 14.43 -12.75
CA ALA A 321 -3.02 14.02 -13.45
C ALA A 321 -3.34 12.81 -14.32
N TRP A 322 -3.11 12.93 -15.65
CA TRP A 322 -3.32 11.80 -16.54
C TRP A 322 -2.27 10.72 -16.31
N GLN A 323 -2.69 9.46 -16.35
CA GLN A 323 -1.81 8.34 -16.05
C GLN A 323 -1.35 7.61 -17.29
N ILE A 324 -0.08 7.24 -17.29
CA ILE A 324 0.54 6.34 -18.25
C ILE A 324 0.86 5.05 -17.50
N LEU A 325 0.13 3.99 -17.79
CA LEU A 325 0.21 2.76 -17.00
C LEU A 325 0.68 1.59 -17.85
N LYS A 326 1.34 0.63 -17.23
CA LYS A 326 1.57 -0.70 -17.79
C LYS A 326 0.22 -1.39 -18.00
N PRO A 327 0.00 -2.14 -19.10
CA PRO A 327 -1.17 -3.01 -19.23
C PRO A 327 -1.37 -3.90 -17.99
N GLY A 328 -2.60 -3.95 -17.46
CA GLY A 328 -2.92 -4.67 -16.23
C GLY A 328 -4.44 -4.76 -16.01
N ARG A 329 -4.83 -5.45 -14.94
CA ARG A 329 -6.26 -5.68 -14.60
C ARG A 329 -6.84 -4.57 -13.73
N TYR A 330 -6.02 -3.93 -12.89
CA TYR A 330 -6.41 -2.85 -11.98
C TYR A 330 -7.70 -3.15 -11.19
N ASN A 331 -7.84 -4.40 -10.73
CA ASN A 331 -9.05 -4.93 -10.06
C ASN A 331 -10.35 -4.79 -10.89
N GLY A 332 -10.26 -4.63 -12.21
CA GLY A 332 -11.41 -4.36 -13.09
C GLY A 332 -12.02 -2.96 -12.89
N ILE A 333 -11.30 -2.04 -12.24
CA ILE A 333 -11.80 -0.69 -11.91
C ILE A 333 -11.35 0.33 -12.95
N LEU A 334 -10.11 0.24 -13.43
CA LEU A 334 -9.61 1.17 -14.44
C LEU A 334 -9.71 0.56 -15.84
N ASP A 335 -10.13 1.40 -16.78
CA ASP A 335 -10.23 1.11 -18.20
C ASP A 335 -9.25 1.97 -18.98
N SER A 336 -8.45 1.36 -19.86
CA SER A 336 -7.41 2.04 -20.63
C SER A 336 -7.94 3.02 -21.69
N THR A 337 -9.21 2.91 -22.06
CA THR A 337 -9.83 3.85 -23.00
C THR A 337 -10.38 5.12 -22.34
N ARG A 338 -10.54 5.10 -20.99
CA ARG A 338 -11.24 6.16 -20.25
C ARG A 338 -10.44 6.75 -19.10
N HIS A 339 -9.59 5.96 -18.42
CA HIS A 339 -8.98 6.33 -17.15
C HIS A 339 -7.47 6.52 -17.22
N PHE A 340 -6.81 5.94 -18.22
CA PHE A 340 -5.36 6.04 -18.41
C PHE A 340 -4.98 5.70 -19.86
N THR A 341 -3.73 5.94 -20.23
CA THR A 341 -3.16 5.45 -21.49
C THR A 341 -2.17 4.34 -21.19
N GLU A 342 -2.32 3.21 -21.86
CA GLU A 342 -1.35 2.11 -21.76
C GLU A 342 -0.02 2.49 -22.42
N TYR A 343 1.07 2.25 -21.69
CA TYR A 343 2.40 2.38 -22.28
C TYR A 343 2.71 1.13 -23.11
N SER A 344 2.52 1.22 -24.39
CA SER A 344 2.84 0.19 -25.37
C SER A 344 3.33 0.81 -26.66
N LYS A 345 3.95 0.02 -27.53
CA LYS A 345 4.41 0.51 -28.84
C LYS A 345 3.25 0.95 -29.73
N GLU A 346 2.14 0.25 -29.64
CA GLU A 346 0.92 0.49 -30.41
C GLU A 346 0.27 1.83 -30.00
N ASN A 347 0.35 2.20 -28.74
CA ASN A 347 -0.28 3.40 -28.18
C ASN A 347 0.64 4.64 -28.21
N LEU A 348 1.88 4.53 -28.69
CA LEU A 348 2.87 5.61 -28.63
C LEU A 348 2.39 6.87 -29.36
N GLY A 349 1.75 6.72 -30.54
CA GLY A 349 1.21 7.84 -31.32
C GLY A 349 0.14 8.62 -30.55
N SER A 350 -0.84 7.91 -29.99
CA SER A 350 -1.91 8.51 -29.18
C SER A 350 -1.36 9.18 -27.91
N LEU A 351 -0.31 8.59 -27.32
CA LEU A 351 0.33 9.18 -26.14
C LEU A 351 1.06 10.49 -26.50
N ILE A 352 1.76 10.55 -27.63
CA ILE A 352 2.40 11.79 -28.13
C ILE A 352 1.36 12.88 -28.39
N GLU A 353 0.23 12.53 -29.00
CA GLU A 353 -0.89 13.45 -29.21
C GLU A 353 -1.40 14.03 -27.90
N LEU A 354 -1.66 13.18 -26.89
CA LEU A 354 -2.10 13.61 -25.55
C LEU A 354 -1.08 14.54 -24.86
N ILE A 355 0.21 14.22 -24.96
CA ILE A 355 1.30 15.03 -24.37
C ILE A 355 1.37 16.40 -25.07
N SER A 356 1.08 16.43 -26.37
CA SER A 356 1.11 17.66 -27.17
C SER A 356 -0.16 18.49 -27.06
N ASN A 357 -1.26 17.90 -26.57
CA ASN A 357 -2.56 18.55 -26.42
C ASN A 357 -3.03 18.59 -24.95
N PRO A 358 -2.61 19.60 -24.16
CA PRO A 358 -2.98 19.73 -22.76
C PRO A 358 -4.50 19.85 -22.52
N THR A 359 -5.26 20.36 -23.49
CA THR A 359 -6.72 20.47 -23.39
C THR A 359 -7.38 19.09 -23.45
N LEU A 360 -6.90 18.22 -24.35
CA LEU A 360 -7.40 16.86 -24.46
C LEU A 360 -7.08 16.04 -23.22
N SER A 361 -5.84 16.06 -22.73
CA SER A 361 -5.46 15.32 -21.54
C SER A 361 -6.23 15.76 -20.29
N ARG A 362 -6.51 17.05 -20.12
CA ARG A 362 -7.35 17.57 -19.04
C ARG A 362 -8.81 17.13 -19.15
N LYS A 363 -9.36 17.12 -20.36
CA LYS A 363 -10.73 16.63 -20.60
C LYS A 363 -10.84 15.16 -20.20
N MET A 364 -9.90 14.33 -20.60
CA MET A 364 -9.88 12.91 -20.25
C MET A 364 -9.71 12.70 -18.74
N ALA A 365 -8.83 13.45 -18.09
CA ALA A 365 -8.66 13.39 -16.63
C ALA A 365 -9.96 13.76 -15.87
N LYS A 366 -10.73 14.74 -16.37
CA LYS A 366 -12.03 15.08 -15.81
C LYS A 366 -13.05 13.94 -15.95
N ILE A 367 -13.13 13.33 -17.11
CA ILE A 367 -14.00 12.16 -17.36
C ILE A 367 -13.64 11.03 -16.39
N ALA A 368 -12.35 10.74 -16.18
CA ALA A 368 -11.92 9.69 -15.25
C ALA A 368 -12.38 9.96 -13.80
N VAL A 369 -12.35 11.21 -13.35
CA VAL A 369 -12.88 11.60 -12.02
C VAL A 369 -14.39 11.38 -11.96
N GLU A 370 -15.13 11.85 -12.96
CA GLU A 370 -16.59 11.74 -13.01
C GLU A 370 -17.05 10.29 -13.00
N ASP A 371 -16.42 9.42 -13.80
CA ASP A 371 -16.73 8.01 -13.89
C ASP A 371 -16.53 7.26 -12.57
N LEU A 372 -15.43 7.55 -11.87
CA LEU A 372 -15.07 6.80 -10.68
C LEU A 372 -15.66 7.34 -9.38
N SER A 373 -16.10 8.60 -9.37
CA SER A 373 -16.56 9.29 -8.15
C SER A 373 -17.84 8.68 -7.56
N SER A 374 -18.71 8.10 -8.36
CA SER A 374 -19.98 7.52 -7.90
C SER A 374 -19.80 6.14 -7.26
N PHE A 375 -18.80 5.34 -7.69
CA PHE A 375 -18.72 3.92 -7.34
C PHE A 375 -17.40 3.50 -6.69
N HIS A 376 -16.39 4.36 -6.74
CA HIS A 376 -15.02 3.96 -6.35
C HIS A 376 -14.37 4.93 -5.36
N THR A 377 -15.13 5.50 -4.45
CA THR A 377 -14.61 6.33 -3.34
C THR A 377 -14.31 5.48 -2.10
N TYR A 378 -13.47 5.97 -1.19
CA TYR A 378 -13.26 5.33 0.12
C TYR A 378 -14.57 5.17 0.90
N ARG A 379 -15.51 6.13 0.77
CA ARG A 379 -16.83 6.06 1.39
C ARG A 379 -17.62 4.85 0.88
N VAL A 380 -17.66 4.62 -0.43
CA VAL A 380 -18.33 3.45 -1.02
C VAL A 380 -17.70 2.15 -0.52
N ARG A 381 -16.36 2.09 -0.36
CA ARG A 381 -15.70 0.91 0.19
C ARG A 381 -16.10 0.62 1.63
N VAL A 382 -16.23 1.65 2.46
CA VAL A 382 -16.72 1.49 3.85
C VAL A 382 -18.15 0.96 3.84
N SER A 383 -19.05 1.52 3.02
CA SER A 383 -20.42 1.00 2.87
C SER A 383 -20.43 -0.48 2.50
N GLN A 384 -19.62 -0.89 1.52
CA GLN A 384 -19.49 -2.29 1.10
C GLN A 384 -19.06 -3.22 2.24
N CYS A 385 -18.15 -2.78 3.11
CA CYS A 385 -17.77 -3.54 4.29
C CYS A 385 -18.93 -3.68 5.28
N LEU A 386 -19.69 -2.59 5.53
CA LEU A 386 -20.84 -2.60 6.43
C LEU A 386 -22.00 -3.45 5.88
N ASP A 387 -22.25 -3.42 4.57
CA ASP A 387 -23.28 -4.22 3.92
C ASP A 387 -23.04 -5.74 4.06
N VAL A 388 -21.78 -6.16 4.12
CA VAL A 388 -21.43 -7.56 4.37
C VAL A 388 -21.68 -7.94 5.83
N MET A 389 -21.47 -7.00 6.78
CA MET A 389 -21.74 -7.22 8.21
C MET A 389 -23.22 -7.36 8.51
N SER A 390 -24.09 -6.64 7.78
CA SER A 390 -25.55 -6.57 8.05
C SER A 390 -26.34 -7.74 7.43
N LYS A 391 -25.72 -8.64 6.68
CA LYS A 391 -26.39 -9.73 5.96
C LYS A 391 -26.53 -11.04 6.76
N ASP A 392 -26.24 -11.01 8.04
CA ASP A 392 -26.52 -12.06 9.02
C ASP A 392 -27.53 -11.56 10.05
#